data_9348d15056c508205dd17e41e95b7e3b
#
_entry.id   9348d15056c508205dd17e41e95b7e3b
#
_cell.length_a   1.000
_cell.length_b   1.000
_cell.length_c   1.000
_cell.angle_alpha   90.00
_cell.angle_beta   90.00
_cell.angle_gamma   90.00
#
_symmetry.space_group_name_H-M   'P 1'
#
loop_
_entity.id
_entity.type
_entity.pdbx_description
1 polymer ?
#
loop_
_entity_poly.entity_id
_entity_poly.type
_entity_poly.pdbx_seq_one_letter_code
_entity_poly.pdbx_strand_id
1 'polypeptide(L)'
;VVFLKEVKKRSRNILLIILAFLICSAIIPITLTYPNYHETMTEAEKQLLSNSTILKTEYGDIEYTVEGEGTPVLLLHGAGGGYDQGLWAGKVFFGDGYKFISVSRYGYLRSSIPDNASIELQAAAYKTLLDNLNIDKIIVAGVSAGGPSATQFANDYPDRCSALILISAVSMGPAPGDQDPFYVSIIHTIQQSDY
;
A
#
# COMPACT_ATOMS: atom_id res chain seq x y z
N VAL A 1 7.20 64.14 -6.19
CA VAL A 1 7.06 63.12 -7.26
C VAL A 1 8.29 62.21 -7.33
N VAL A 2 9.53 62.71 -7.25
CA VAL A 2 10.77 61.92 -7.30
C VAL A 2 10.88 60.98 -6.09
N PHE A 3 10.65 61.46 -4.87
CA PHE A 3 10.72 60.67 -3.64
C PHE A 3 9.76 59.47 -3.65
N LEU A 4 8.53 59.63 -4.10
CA LEU A 4 7.54 58.56 -4.21
C LEU A 4 7.96 57.47 -5.23
N LYS A 5 8.61 57.85 -6.32
CA LYS A 5 9.15 56.90 -7.31
C LYS A 5 10.30 56.06 -6.72
N GLU A 6 11.17 56.66 -5.94
CA GLU A 6 12.27 55.96 -5.26
C GLU A 6 11.78 54.96 -4.21
N VAL A 7 10.81 55.38 -3.38
CA VAL A 7 10.17 54.48 -2.38
C VAL A 7 9.51 53.28 -3.07
N LYS A 8 8.76 53.51 -4.14
CA LYS A 8 8.08 52.45 -4.91
C LYS A 8 9.08 51.49 -5.59
N LYS A 9 10.20 52.01 -6.09
CA LYS A 9 11.28 51.20 -6.67
C LYS A 9 11.96 50.35 -5.62
N ARG A 10 12.24 50.87 -4.42
CA ARG A 10 12.85 50.17 -3.30
C ARG A 10 11.92 49.05 -2.78
N SER A 11 10.65 49.34 -2.61
CA SER A 11 9.63 48.35 -2.20
C SER A 11 9.51 47.18 -3.19
N ARG A 12 9.48 47.50 -4.50
CA ARG A 12 9.47 46.47 -5.55
C ARG A 12 10.73 45.58 -5.52
N ASN A 13 11.90 46.16 -5.33
CA ASN A 13 13.13 45.40 -5.26
C ASN A 13 13.17 44.49 -4.02
N ILE A 14 12.69 44.96 -2.87
CA ILE A 14 12.56 44.15 -1.67
C ILE A 14 11.60 42.99 -1.92
N LEU A 15 10.46 43.25 -2.54
CA LEU A 15 9.49 42.17 -2.89
C LEU A 15 10.10 41.12 -3.82
N LEU A 16 10.87 41.55 -4.82
CA LEU A 16 11.57 40.62 -5.74
C LEU A 16 12.64 39.78 -5.02
N ILE A 17 13.38 40.38 -4.08
CA ILE A 17 14.35 39.65 -3.28
C ILE A 17 13.67 38.60 -2.38
N ILE A 18 12.58 38.97 -1.74
CA ILE A 18 11.78 38.04 -0.92
C ILE A 18 11.25 36.89 -1.79
N LEU A 19 10.69 37.22 -2.95
CA LEU A 19 10.19 36.19 -3.87
C LEU A 19 11.29 35.26 -4.37
N ALA A 20 12.44 35.82 -4.76
CA ALA A 20 13.61 35.02 -5.15
C ALA A 20 14.09 34.11 -4.01
N PHE A 21 14.13 34.63 -2.78
CA PHE A 21 14.49 33.84 -1.61
C PHE A 21 13.50 32.68 -1.36
N LEU A 22 12.19 32.94 -1.46
CA LEU A 22 11.15 31.89 -1.32
C LEU A 22 11.26 30.83 -2.42
N ILE A 23 11.51 31.24 -3.66
CA ILE A 23 11.73 30.30 -4.78
C ILE A 23 12.98 29.46 -4.55
N CYS A 24 14.09 30.09 -4.21
CA CYS A 24 15.35 29.36 -3.94
C CYS A 24 15.23 28.42 -2.73
N SER A 25 14.53 28.83 -1.67
CA SER A 25 14.31 27.99 -0.48
C SER A 25 13.44 26.76 -0.77
N ALA A 26 12.61 26.79 -1.78
CA ALA A 26 11.84 25.64 -2.25
C ALA A 26 12.65 24.78 -3.24
N ILE A 27 13.29 25.38 -4.24
CA ILE A 27 13.96 24.67 -5.33
C ILE A 27 15.26 24.00 -4.85
N ILE A 28 16.08 24.67 -4.03
CA ILE A 28 17.37 24.14 -3.62
C ILE A 28 17.26 22.82 -2.85
N PRO A 29 16.39 22.68 -1.82
CA PRO A 29 16.20 21.39 -1.16
C PRO A 29 15.73 20.29 -2.13
N ILE A 30 14.77 20.61 -3.00
CA ILE A 30 14.25 19.64 -3.99
C ILE A 30 15.38 19.14 -4.89
N THR A 31 16.17 20.04 -5.48
CA THR A 31 17.26 19.66 -6.38
C THR A 31 18.38 18.88 -5.70
N LEU A 32 18.63 19.13 -4.42
CA LEU A 32 19.65 18.40 -3.65
C LEU A 32 19.16 17.02 -3.19
N THR A 33 17.87 16.86 -2.90
CA THR A 33 17.33 15.60 -2.38
C THR A 33 16.79 14.68 -3.48
N TYR A 34 16.32 15.23 -4.61
CA TYR A 34 15.69 14.47 -5.69
C TYR A 34 16.55 13.34 -6.26
N PRO A 35 17.87 13.51 -6.53
CA PRO A 35 18.69 12.40 -7.04
C PRO A 35 18.73 11.21 -6.08
N ASN A 36 18.95 11.47 -4.78
CA ASN A 36 18.97 10.42 -3.75
C ASN A 36 17.61 9.76 -3.59
N TYR A 37 16.54 10.54 -3.65
CA TYR A 37 15.17 10.02 -3.61
C TYR A 37 14.91 9.08 -4.80
N HIS A 38 15.23 9.53 -6.01
CA HIS A 38 15.03 8.76 -7.23
C HIS A 38 15.83 7.45 -7.22
N GLU A 39 17.08 7.48 -6.79
CA GLU A 39 17.91 6.28 -6.65
C GLU A 39 17.33 5.30 -5.62
N THR A 40 16.92 5.81 -4.44
CA THR A 40 16.32 5.01 -3.38
C THR A 40 15.01 4.36 -3.83
N MET A 41 14.15 5.10 -4.53
CA MET A 41 12.89 4.59 -5.05
C MET A 41 13.10 3.52 -6.13
N THR A 42 14.05 3.74 -7.04
CA THR A 42 14.40 2.77 -8.08
C THR A 42 14.92 1.46 -7.48
N GLU A 43 15.77 1.55 -6.45
CA GLU A 43 16.29 0.35 -5.79
C GLU A 43 15.20 -0.36 -4.97
N ALA A 44 14.31 0.39 -4.30
CA ALA A 44 13.17 -0.17 -3.58
C ALA A 44 12.21 -0.91 -4.54
N GLU A 45 11.89 -0.32 -5.68
CA GLU A 45 11.08 -0.96 -6.72
C GLU A 45 11.73 -2.26 -7.21
N LYS A 46 13.01 -2.23 -7.52
CA LYS A 46 13.76 -3.41 -7.96
C LYS A 46 13.74 -4.51 -6.90
N GLN A 47 13.89 -4.18 -5.63
CA GLN A 47 13.80 -5.13 -4.52
C GLN A 47 12.39 -5.72 -4.40
N LEU A 48 11.35 -4.90 -4.50
CA LEU A 48 9.95 -5.37 -4.51
C LEU A 48 9.71 -6.36 -5.65
N LEU A 49 10.18 -6.05 -6.84
CA LEU A 49 10.00 -6.93 -8.01
C LEU A 49 10.78 -8.24 -7.89
N SER A 50 11.93 -8.26 -7.23
CA SER A 50 12.79 -9.45 -7.11
C SER A 50 12.39 -10.39 -5.97
N ASN A 51 11.68 -9.90 -4.94
CA ASN A 51 11.39 -10.64 -3.71
C ASN A 51 9.98 -11.25 -3.70
N SER A 52 9.26 -11.23 -4.81
CA SER A 52 7.92 -11.77 -4.92
C SER A 52 7.73 -12.59 -6.19
N THR A 53 6.70 -13.43 -6.17
CA THR A 53 6.30 -14.32 -7.26
C THR A 53 4.87 -13.97 -7.68
N ILE A 54 4.55 -14.13 -8.96
CA ILE A 54 3.19 -13.99 -9.48
C ILE A 54 2.63 -15.39 -9.73
N LEU A 55 1.49 -15.69 -9.11
CA LEU A 55 0.67 -16.84 -9.46
C LEU A 55 -0.46 -16.39 -10.38
N LYS A 56 -0.56 -16.97 -11.54
CA LYS A 56 -1.69 -16.80 -12.45
C LYS A 56 -2.85 -17.68 -11.98
N THR A 57 -4.00 -17.08 -11.74
CA THR A 57 -5.22 -17.79 -11.38
C THR A 57 -6.35 -17.43 -12.35
N GLU A 58 -7.41 -18.24 -12.37
CA GLU A 58 -8.63 -17.92 -13.13
C GLU A 58 -9.38 -16.69 -12.55
N TYR A 59 -9.04 -16.30 -11.32
CA TYR A 59 -9.63 -15.15 -10.61
C TYR A 59 -8.76 -13.88 -10.71
N GLY A 60 -7.66 -13.92 -11.46
CA GLY A 60 -6.68 -12.86 -11.61
C GLY A 60 -5.30 -13.25 -11.11
N ASP A 61 -4.29 -12.50 -11.50
CA ASP A 61 -2.90 -12.71 -11.09
C ASP A 61 -2.72 -12.23 -9.64
N ILE A 62 -2.10 -13.05 -8.80
CA ILE A 62 -1.76 -12.73 -7.40
C ILE A 62 -0.26 -12.71 -7.22
N GLU A 63 0.24 -11.55 -6.81
CA GLU A 63 1.61 -11.41 -6.35
C GLU A 63 1.71 -11.79 -4.89
N TYR A 64 2.75 -12.57 -4.55
CA TYR A 64 2.98 -13.04 -3.19
C TYR A 64 4.46 -13.30 -2.90
N THR A 65 4.78 -13.39 -1.63
CA THR A 65 6.05 -13.91 -1.13
C THR A 65 5.80 -14.95 -0.04
N VAL A 66 6.78 -15.84 0.16
CA VAL A 66 6.76 -16.82 1.24
C VAL A 66 8.05 -16.69 2.04
N GLU A 67 7.94 -16.49 3.35
CA GLU A 67 9.09 -16.35 4.23
C GLU A 67 8.86 -17.05 5.58
N GLY A 68 9.91 -17.61 6.14
CA GLY A 68 9.88 -18.33 7.43
C GLY A 68 9.43 -19.78 7.32
N GLU A 69 9.43 -20.46 8.45
CA GLU A 69 9.03 -21.87 8.61
C GLU A 69 8.11 -22.03 9.82
N GLY A 70 7.27 -23.07 9.80
CA GLY A 70 6.35 -23.37 10.90
C GLY A 70 4.88 -23.18 10.54
N THR A 71 4.08 -22.65 11.46
CA THR A 71 2.63 -22.49 11.27
C THR A 71 2.32 -21.49 10.16
N PRO A 72 1.56 -21.85 9.09
CA PRO A 72 1.30 -20.97 7.99
C PRO A 72 0.33 -19.84 8.34
N VAL A 73 0.68 -18.61 7.92
CA VAL A 73 -0.13 -17.41 8.09
C VAL A 73 -0.26 -16.70 6.75
N LEU A 74 -1.49 -16.49 6.29
CA LEU A 74 -1.82 -15.64 5.16
C LEU A 74 -1.94 -14.19 5.65
N LEU A 75 -1.09 -13.31 5.12
CA LEU A 75 -1.01 -11.91 5.49
C LEU A 75 -1.64 -11.03 4.42
N LEU A 76 -2.70 -10.30 4.81
CA LEU A 76 -3.45 -9.38 3.95
C LEU A 76 -3.20 -7.96 4.42
N HIS A 77 -2.44 -7.20 3.62
CA HIS A 77 -1.97 -5.85 3.95
C HIS A 77 -3.10 -4.80 3.98
N GLY A 78 -2.80 -3.63 4.57
CA GLY A 78 -3.66 -2.46 4.61
C GLY A 78 -3.71 -1.66 3.31
N ALA A 79 -4.15 -0.42 3.38
CA ALA A 79 -4.04 0.55 2.28
C ALA A 79 -2.60 1.09 2.21
N GLY A 80 -2.06 1.31 1.04
CA GLY A 80 -0.75 1.94 0.86
C GLY A 80 0.45 0.98 0.93
N GLY A 81 0.25 -0.32 0.77
CA GLY A 81 1.34 -1.30 0.68
C GLY A 81 0.93 -2.52 -0.12
N GLY A 82 1.82 -3.47 -0.28
CA GLY A 82 1.60 -4.74 -0.93
C GLY A 82 2.02 -5.91 -0.03
N TYR A 83 2.54 -6.97 -0.63
CA TYR A 83 3.05 -8.14 0.09
C TYR A 83 4.14 -7.77 1.12
N ASP A 84 4.96 -6.77 0.83
CA ASP A 84 6.02 -6.25 1.70
C ASP A 84 5.47 -5.69 3.00
N GLN A 85 4.40 -4.89 2.95
CA GLN A 85 3.72 -4.38 4.14
C GLN A 85 3.10 -5.51 4.97
N GLY A 86 2.48 -6.49 4.31
CA GLY A 86 1.95 -7.68 4.98
C GLY A 86 3.04 -8.46 5.69
N LEU A 87 4.16 -8.70 5.02
CA LEU A 87 5.31 -9.42 5.57
C LEU A 87 5.92 -8.68 6.78
N TRP A 88 6.08 -7.34 6.67
CA TRP A 88 6.51 -6.53 7.80
C TRP A 88 5.57 -6.67 9.00
N ALA A 89 4.26 -6.59 8.78
CA ALA A 89 3.27 -6.78 9.84
C ALA A 89 3.35 -8.20 10.47
N GLY A 90 3.55 -9.22 9.64
CA GLY A 90 3.78 -10.58 10.10
C GLY A 90 4.95 -10.67 11.07
N LYS A 91 6.09 -10.13 10.71
CA LYS A 91 7.29 -10.11 11.56
C LYS A 91 7.10 -9.34 12.87
N VAL A 92 6.33 -8.26 12.83
CA VAL A 92 6.09 -7.40 14.01
C VAL A 92 5.11 -8.06 14.99
N PHE A 93 4.04 -8.69 14.50
CA PHE A 93 2.94 -9.14 15.35
C PHE A 93 3.00 -10.62 15.74
N PHE A 94 3.71 -11.48 14.98
CA PHE A 94 3.71 -12.92 15.23
C PHE A 94 5.04 -13.44 15.80
N GLY A 95 6.17 -12.85 15.41
CA GLY A 95 7.50 -13.34 15.82
C GLY A 95 7.94 -14.64 15.09
N ASP A 96 8.71 -15.49 15.76
CA ASP A 96 9.27 -16.71 15.19
C ASP A 96 8.30 -17.90 15.20
N GLY A 97 8.57 -18.91 14.39
CA GLY A 97 7.79 -20.16 14.33
C GLY A 97 6.58 -20.08 13.38
N TYR A 98 6.53 -19.08 12.54
CA TYR A 98 5.49 -18.93 11.52
C TYR A 98 6.07 -18.91 10.10
N LYS A 99 5.32 -19.50 9.18
CA LYS A 99 5.54 -19.39 7.73
C LYS A 99 4.58 -18.36 7.15
N PHE A 100 5.10 -17.22 6.78
CA PHE A 100 4.32 -16.13 6.24
C PHE A 100 4.09 -16.28 4.73
N ILE A 101 2.84 -16.28 4.31
CA ILE A 101 2.40 -16.15 2.94
C ILE A 101 1.81 -14.74 2.82
N SER A 102 2.59 -13.80 2.35
CA SER A 102 2.15 -12.41 2.22
C SER A 102 1.78 -12.11 0.78
N VAL A 103 0.59 -11.57 0.55
CA VAL A 103 0.04 -11.32 -0.78
C VAL A 103 -0.17 -9.84 -1.01
N SER A 104 0.03 -9.38 -2.25
CA SER A 104 -0.50 -8.10 -2.71
C SER A 104 -1.98 -8.29 -3.07
N ARG A 105 -2.87 -7.49 -2.45
CA ARG A 105 -4.30 -7.53 -2.77
C ARG A 105 -4.54 -7.04 -4.20
N TYR A 106 -5.71 -7.27 -4.76
CA TYR A 106 -6.07 -6.79 -6.10
C TYR A 106 -5.75 -5.31 -6.29
N GLY A 107 -5.06 -4.98 -7.38
CA GLY A 107 -4.65 -3.62 -7.74
C GLY A 107 -3.44 -3.08 -6.99
N TYR A 108 -2.79 -3.88 -6.16
CA TYR A 108 -1.56 -3.50 -5.49
C TYR A 108 -0.36 -4.21 -6.12
N LEU A 109 0.71 -3.45 -6.34
CA LEU A 109 1.94 -3.90 -7.00
C LEU A 109 1.62 -4.67 -8.29
N ARG A 110 1.99 -5.97 -8.38
CA ARG A 110 1.80 -6.78 -9.59
C ARG A 110 0.55 -7.67 -9.55
N SER A 111 -0.31 -7.56 -8.52
CA SER A 111 -1.62 -8.23 -8.53
C SER A 111 -2.58 -7.51 -9.47
N SER A 112 -3.23 -8.26 -10.35
CA SER A 112 -4.18 -7.71 -11.30
C SER A 112 -5.52 -7.30 -10.65
N ILE A 113 -6.28 -6.48 -11.37
CA ILE A 113 -7.70 -6.21 -11.06
C ILE A 113 -8.51 -6.79 -12.21
N PRO A 114 -9.19 -7.95 -12.02
CA PRO A 114 -10.11 -8.45 -13.04
C PRO A 114 -11.34 -7.54 -13.19
N ASP A 115 -11.97 -7.52 -14.37
CA ASP A 115 -13.11 -6.65 -14.69
C ASP A 115 -14.30 -6.81 -13.71
N ASN A 116 -14.45 -8.02 -13.17
CA ASN A 116 -15.47 -8.37 -12.19
C ASN A 116 -14.92 -8.48 -10.76
N ALA A 117 -13.84 -7.76 -10.45
CA ALA A 117 -13.17 -7.83 -9.15
C ALA A 117 -14.17 -7.66 -7.99
N SER A 118 -14.09 -8.59 -7.04
CA SER A 118 -14.83 -8.54 -5.78
C SER A 118 -14.00 -9.15 -4.66
N ILE A 119 -14.41 -8.97 -3.41
CA ILE A 119 -13.72 -9.58 -2.27
C ILE A 119 -13.87 -11.10 -2.25
N GLU A 120 -14.97 -11.64 -2.79
CA GLU A 120 -15.22 -13.07 -2.94
C GLU A 120 -14.26 -13.69 -3.97
N LEU A 121 -14.11 -13.04 -5.13
CA LEU A 121 -13.14 -13.50 -6.15
C LEU A 121 -11.70 -13.40 -5.65
N GLN A 122 -11.39 -12.37 -4.88
CA GLN A 122 -10.08 -12.24 -4.25
C GLN A 122 -9.83 -13.35 -3.21
N ALA A 123 -10.84 -13.74 -2.43
CA ALA A 123 -10.76 -14.88 -1.51
C ALA A 123 -10.57 -16.20 -2.27
N ALA A 124 -11.23 -16.38 -3.41
CA ALA A 124 -11.05 -17.56 -4.27
C ALA A 124 -9.63 -17.61 -4.86
N ALA A 125 -9.07 -16.48 -5.26
CA ALA A 125 -7.68 -16.41 -5.71
C ALA A 125 -6.69 -16.80 -4.58
N TYR A 126 -6.94 -16.39 -3.35
CA TYR A 126 -6.13 -16.81 -2.19
C TYR A 126 -6.26 -18.31 -1.90
N LYS A 127 -7.47 -18.86 -2.01
CA LYS A 127 -7.68 -20.32 -1.90
C LYS A 127 -6.86 -21.06 -2.95
N THR A 128 -6.86 -20.60 -4.21
CA THR A 128 -6.05 -21.16 -5.29
C THR A 128 -4.55 -21.06 -5.00
N LEU A 129 -4.09 -19.95 -4.42
CA LEU A 129 -2.70 -19.80 -3.97
C LEU A 129 -2.34 -20.86 -2.92
N LEU A 130 -3.20 -21.08 -1.91
CA LEU A 130 -2.95 -22.09 -0.88
C LEU A 130 -2.90 -23.50 -1.46
N ASP A 131 -3.76 -23.82 -2.43
CA ASP A 131 -3.74 -25.11 -3.12
C ASP A 131 -2.43 -25.30 -3.89
N ASN A 132 -1.96 -24.28 -4.58
CA ASN A 132 -0.68 -24.29 -5.29
C ASN A 132 0.51 -24.49 -4.36
N LEU A 133 0.44 -23.95 -3.14
CA LEU A 133 1.47 -24.09 -2.11
C LEU A 133 1.32 -25.37 -1.27
N ASN A 134 0.33 -26.23 -1.55
CA ASN A 134 -0.01 -27.43 -0.77
C ASN A 134 -0.25 -27.10 0.72
N ILE A 135 -0.96 -26.02 1.02
CA ILE A 135 -1.33 -25.60 2.36
C ILE A 135 -2.80 -25.90 2.58
N ASP A 136 -3.13 -26.89 3.37
CA ASP A 136 -4.51 -27.30 3.64
C ASP A 136 -5.24 -26.32 4.55
N LYS A 137 -4.57 -25.81 5.57
CA LYS A 137 -5.18 -24.94 6.57
C LYS A 137 -4.20 -23.86 7.03
N ILE A 138 -4.70 -22.63 7.23
CA ILE A 138 -3.88 -21.45 7.47
C ILE A 138 -4.53 -20.50 8.48
N ILE A 139 -3.72 -19.79 9.28
CA ILE A 139 -4.16 -18.59 9.99
C ILE A 139 -4.30 -17.47 8.97
N VAL A 140 -5.41 -16.72 8.99
CA VAL A 140 -5.62 -15.56 8.12
C VAL A 140 -5.54 -14.30 8.95
N ALA A 141 -4.64 -13.39 8.57
CA ALA A 141 -4.43 -12.13 9.26
C ALA A 141 -4.68 -10.94 8.33
N GLY A 142 -5.63 -10.09 8.69
CA GLY A 142 -5.97 -8.86 7.95
C GLY A 142 -5.59 -7.61 8.72
N VAL A 143 -4.78 -6.75 8.11
CA VAL A 143 -4.36 -5.47 8.68
C VAL A 143 -5.18 -4.34 8.06
N SER A 144 -5.79 -3.47 8.87
CA SER A 144 -6.52 -2.28 8.40
C SER A 144 -7.48 -2.61 7.25
N ALA A 145 -7.28 -2.06 6.06
CA ALA A 145 -8.08 -2.34 4.85
C ALA A 145 -7.96 -3.80 4.32
N GLY A 146 -7.08 -4.62 4.87
CA GLY A 146 -7.03 -6.07 4.61
C GLY A 146 -8.10 -6.88 5.35
N GLY A 147 -8.76 -6.26 6.35
CA GLY A 147 -9.79 -6.91 7.16
C GLY A 147 -10.95 -7.50 6.37
N PRO A 148 -11.59 -6.77 5.46
CA PRO A 148 -12.68 -7.29 4.64
C PRO A 148 -12.29 -8.56 3.87
N SER A 149 -11.14 -8.56 3.20
CA SER A 149 -10.63 -9.72 2.45
C SER A 149 -10.32 -10.92 3.36
N ALA A 150 -9.76 -10.66 4.56
CA ALA A 150 -9.50 -11.69 5.56
C ALA A 150 -10.80 -12.33 6.07
N THR A 151 -11.79 -11.49 6.39
CA THR A 151 -13.12 -11.93 6.86
C THR A 151 -13.83 -12.72 5.78
N GLN A 152 -13.77 -12.26 4.53
CA GLN A 152 -14.39 -12.96 3.40
C GLN A 152 -13.77 -14.35 3.20
N PHE A 153 -12.45 -14.45 3.23
CA PHE A 153 -11.78 -15.74 3.12
C PHE A 153 -12.21 -16.71 4.23
N ALA A 154 -12.24 -16.24 5.50
CA ALA A 154 -12.63 -17.07 6.62
C ALA A 154 -14.11 -17.51 6.53
N ASN A 155 -14.97 -16.67 5.97
CA ASN A 155 -16.40 -16.96 5.75
C ASN A 155 -16.62 -17.99 4.63
N ASP A 156 -15.95 -17.81 3.49
CA ASP A 156 -16.14 -18.66 2.31
C ASP A 156 -15.42 -20.01 2.42
N TYR A 157 -14.31 -20.04 3.17
CA TYR A 157 -13.45 -21.21 3.31
C TYR A 157 -13.14 -21.55 4.78
N PRO A 158 -14.16 -21.80 5.63
CA PRO A 158 -13.96 -22.04 7.07
C PRO A 158 -13.10 -23.27 7.36
N ASP A 159 -13.15 -24.28 6.50
CA ASP A 159 -12.34 -25.49 6.63
C ASP A 159 -10.85 -25.24 6.33
N ARG A 160 -10.54 -24.16 5.58
CA ARG A 160 -9.18 -23.74 5.24
C ARG A 160 -8.63 -22.68 6.21
N CYS A 161 -9.48 -22.10 7.05
CA CYS A 161 -9.11 -21.09 8.04
C CYS A 161 -8.99 -21.71 9.43
N SER A 162 -7.78 -21.72 10.00
CA SER A 162 -7.56 -22.22 11.37
C SER A 162 -7.83 -21.16 12.43
N ALA A 163 -7.59 -19.88 12.09
CA ALA A 163 -7.91 -18.72 12.92
C ALA A 163 -7.99 -17.47 12.03
N LEU A 164 -8.84 -16.53 12.40
CA LEU A 164 -8.91 -15.19 11.82
C LEU A 164 -8.36 -14.18 12.81
N ILE A 165 -7.37 -13.39 12.38
CA ILE A 165 -6.75 -12.33 13.19
C ILE A 165 -6.98 -11.00 12.47
N LEU A 166 -7.59 -10.04 13.18
CA LEU A 166 -7.88 -8.72 12.65
C LEU A 166 -7.08 -7.67 13.43
N ILE A 167 -6.15 -7.00 12.74
CA ILE A 167 -5.23 -6.02 13.35
C ILE A 167 -5.66 -4.63 12.90
N SER A 168 -6.28 -3.87 13.81
CA SER A 168 -6.86 -2.55 13.51
C SER A 168 -7.67 -2.54 12.21
N ALA A 169 -8.39 -3.62 11.96
CA ALA A 169 -9.00 -3.91 10.69
C ALA A 169 -10.29 -3.12 10.47
N VAL A 170 -10.55 -2.73 9.23
CA VAL A 170 -11.86 -2.24 8.81
C VAL A 170 -12.83 -3.42 8.86
N SER A 171 -13.90 -3.29 9.61
CA SER A 171 -14.95 -4.34 9.74
C SER A 171 -16.20 -4.01 8.93
N MET A 172 -16.45 -2.72 8.70
CA MET A 172 -17.54 -2.22 7.85
C MET A 172 -17.01 -1.08 7.00
N GLY A 173 -17.46 -0.98 5.76
CA GLY A 173 -17.22 0.21 4.95
C GLY A 173 -17.89 1.43 5.58
N PRO A 174 -17.42 2.65 5.29
CA PRO A 174 -18.13 3.86 5.68
C PRO A 174 -19.54 3.82 5.09
N ALA A 175 -20.52 4.29 5.88
CA ALA A 175 -21.89 4.40 5.38
C ALA A 175 -21.93 5.29 4.12
N PRO A 176 -22.80 5.00 3.14
CA PRO A 176 -22.97 5.87 1.99
C PRO A 176 -23.26 7.30 2.46
N GLY A 177 -22.37 8.26 2.12
CA GLY A 177 -22.45 9.67 2.52
C GLY A 177 -21.56 10.09 3.68
N ASP A 178 -20.94 9.19 4.41
CA ASP A 178 -20.05 9.53 5.55
C ASP A 178 -18.61 9.91 5.15
N GLN A 179 -18.29 9.83 3.86
CA GLN A 179 -16.96 10.24 3.38
C GLN A 179 -16.97 11.72 3.03
N ASP A 180 -16.13 12.51 3.71
CA ASP A 180 -15.83 13.86 3.27
C ASP A 180 -15.19 13.81 1.86
N PRO A 181 -15.84 14.38 0.82
CA PRO A 181 -15.33 14.37 -0.55
C PRO A 181 -13.93 14.97 -0.67
N PHE A 182 -13.60 15.93 0.19
CA PHE A 182 -12.29 16.59 0.22
C PHE A 182 -11.21 15.62 0.74
N TYR A 183 -11.50 14.87 1.82
CA TYR A 183 -10.59 13.87 2.36
C TYR A 183 -10.33 12.74 1.35
N VAL A 184 -11.39 12.23 0.71
CA VAL A 184 -11.28 11.21 -0.35
C VAL A 184 -10.42 11.72 -1.52
N SER A 185 -10.62 12.95 -1.96
CA SER A 185 -9.83 13.57 -3.03
C SER A 185 -8.36 13.69 -2.67
N ILE A 186 -8.03 14.09 -1.43
CA ILE A 186 -6.64 14.17 -0.97
C ILE A 186 -5.99 12.78 -0.96
N ILE A 187 -6.65 11.77 -0.38
CA ILE A 187 -6.12 10.40 -0.34
C ILE A 187 -5.90 9.87 -1.76
N HIS A 188 -6.85 10.06 -2.67
CA HIS A 188 -6.69 9.69 -4.09
C HIS A 188 -5.50 10.38 -4.76
N THR A 189 -5.33 11.68 -4.50
CA THR A 189 -4.22 12.45 -5.06
C THR A 189 -2.87 11.95 -4.53
N ILE A 190 -2.79 11.66 -3.22
CA ILE A 190 -1.56 11.10 -2.62
C ILE A 190 -1.26 9.71 -3.20
N GLN A 191 -2.26 8.84 -3.30
CA GLN A 191 -2.08 7.48 -3.85
C GLN A 191 -1.70 7.46 -5.33
N GLN A 192 -2.07 8.48 -6.09
CA GLN A 192 -1.72 8.61 -7.51
C GLN A 192 -0.41 9.37 -7.76
N SER A 193 0.16 10.04 -6.74
CA SER A 193 1.38 10.86 -6.91
C SER A 193 2.68 10.06 -6.81
N ASP A 194 2.62 8.80 -6.42
CA ASP A 194 3.79 7.94 -6.26
C ASP A 194 4.09 7.07 -7.51
N TYR A 195 3.40 7.39 -8.64
CA TYR A 195 3.60 6.69 -9.92
C TYR A 195 3.87 7.66 -11.06
#